data_bf036fbf32da419ad9954343b34c796c
#
_entry.id   bf036fbf32da419ad9954343b34c796c
#
_cell.length_a   1.000
_cell.length_b   1.000
_cell.length_c   1.000
_cell.angle_alpha   90.00
_cell.angle_beta   90.00
_cell.angle_gamma   90.00
#
_symmetry.space_group_name_H-M   'P 1'
#
loop_
_entity.id
_entity.type
_entity.pdbx_description
1 polymer ?
#
loop_
_entity_poly.entity_id
_entity_poly.type
_entity_poly.pdbx_seq_one_letter_code
_entity_poly.pdbx_strand_id
1 'polypeptide(L)' 'MAPKSGARLVVAITPADVGQRVTTRRRAPGGYRDAVGVLESWRDGVLTVRKRDGSLVEIDEETLAAAKVVPPGQPR' A
#
# COMPACT_ATOMS: atom_id res chain seq x y z
N MET A 1 25.94 -0.49 10.28
CA MET A 1 25.52 -1.19 10.45
C MET A 1 24.31 -1.23 10.22
N ALA A 2 23.89 -1.87 9.99
CA ALA A 2 22.69 -1.94 9.67
C ALA A 2 21.83 -1.68 10.66
N PRO A 3 20.96 -1.20 10.52
CA PRO A 3 20.11 -0.89 11.47
C PRO A 3 19.45 -1.97 11.75
N LYS A 4 19.34 -2.25 12.26
CA LYS A 4 18.83 -3.06 12.57
C LYS A 4 17.63 -3.02 12.62
N SER A 5 17.08 -2.79 12.79
CA SER A 5 15.99 -2.85 13.05
C SER A 5 15.18 -3.01 12.12
N GLY A 6 14.94 -3.56 11.54
CA GLY A 6 14.08 -3.97 10.69
C GLY A 6 13.15 -3.12 10.06
N ALA A 7 13.19 -1.97 10.26
CA ALA A 7 12.16 -1.14 9.77
C ALA A 7 12.41 -0.73 8.35
N ARG A 8 12.62 -1.63 7.46
CA ARG A 8 12.82 -1.28 6.10
C ARG A 8 11.52 -0.97 5.44
N LEU A 9 11.42 0.15 4.76
CA LEU A 9 10.25 0.52 3.96
C LEU A 9 10.50 0.04 2.53
N VAL A 10 9.67 -0.88 2.09
CA VAL A 10 9.82 -1.45 0.77
C VAL A 10 8.48 -1.50 0.07
N VAL A 11 8.45 -1.09 -1.18
CA VAL A 11 7.26 -1.23 -2.00
C VAL A 11 7.37 -2.58 -2.71
N ALA A 12 6.54 -3.51 -2.30
CA ALA A 12 6.59 -4.88 -2.80
C ALA A 12 5.35 -5.25 -3.61
N ILE A 13 4.68 -4.28 -4.21
CA ILE A 13 3.55 -4.53 -5.09
C ILE A 13 3.85 -3.94 -6.45
N THR A 14 3.16 -4.43 -7.46
CA THR A 14 3.29 -3.93 -8.81
C THR A 14 1.90 -3.79 -9.41
N PRO A 15 1.76 -3.17 -10.58
CA PRO A 15 0.45 -3.10 -11.21
C PRO A 15 -0.18 -4.47 -11.48
N ALA A 16 0.61 -5.53 -11.52
CA ALA A 16 0.05 -6.87 -11.69
C ALA A 16 -0.76 -7.32 -10.48
N ASP A 17 -0.64 -6.61 -9.36
CA ASP A 17 -1.36 -6.97 -8.14
C ASP A 17 -2.74 -6.35 -8.04
N VAL A 18 -3.21 -5.68 -9.09
CA VAL A 18 -4.57 -5.15 -9.12
C VAL A 18 -5.54 -6.32 -8.86
N GLY A 19 -6.46 -6.12 -7.96
CA GLY A 19 -7.40 -7.15 -7.52
C GLY A 19 -7.01 -7.80 -6.21
N GLN A 20 -5.80 -7.59 -5.75
CA GLN A 20 -5.33 -8.17 -4.50
C GLN A 20 -5.55 -7.22 -3.34
N ARG A 21 -5.68 -7.80 -2.15
CA ARG A 21 -5.71 -6.98 -0.94
C ARG A 21 -4.29 -6.57 -0.61
N VAL A 22 -4.09 -5.31 -0.34
CA VAL A 22 -2.76 -4.78 -0.06
C VAL A 22 -2.78 -3.91 1.19
N THR A 23 -1.61 -3.76 1.80
CA THR A 23 -1.39 -2.71 2.80
C THR A 23 -0.45 -1.71 2.16
N THR A 24 -0.69 -0.44 2.41
CA THR A 24 0.15 0.61 1.87
C THR A 24 0.49 1.62 2.94
N ARG A 25 1.67 2.20 2.82
CA ARG A 25 2.09 3.30 3.68
C ARG A 25 2.64 4.38 2.76
N ARG A 26 2.08 5.57 2.85
CA ARG A 26 2.53 6.67 2.03
C ARG A 26 2.98 7.84 2.87
N ARG A 27 3.85 8.65 2.32
CA ARG A 27 4.28 9.86 2.99
C ARG A 27 3.16 10.88 2.92
N ALA A 28 2.98 11.60 4.01
CA ALA A 28 1.95 12.64 4.12
C ALA A 28 2.50 13.73 5.02
N PRO A 29 1.89 14.90 5.00
CA PRO A 29 2.35 15.95 5.88
C PRO A 29 2.36 15.46 7.32
N GLY A 30 3.46 15.62 7.98
CA GLY A 30 3.59 15.20 9.36
C GLY A 30 3.96 13.75 9.57
N GLY A 31 4.15 12.97 8.50
CA GLY A 31 4.57 11.58 8.67
C GLY A 31 4.04 10.66 7.61
N TYR A 32 3.35 9.61 8.04
CA TYR A 32 2.86 8.60 7.11
C TYR A 32 1.37 8.37 7.31
N ARG A 33 0.74 7.86 6.28
CA ARG A 33 -0.63 7.40 6.36
C ARG A 33 -0.72 6.01 5.77
N ASP A 34 -1.47 5.15 6.44
CA ASP A 34 -1.62 3.76 6.03
C ASP A 34 -3.01 3.52 5.48
N ALA A 35 -3.11 2.62 4.54
CA ALA A 35 -4.41 2.17 4.02
C ALA A 35 -4.33 0.69 3.74
N VAL A 36 -5.43 -0.01 4.00
CA VAL A 36 -5.54 -1.44 3.73
C VAL A 36 -6.80 -1.65 2.93
N GLY A 37 -6.71 -2.37 1.84
CA GLY A 37 -7.85 -2.65 1.02
C GLY A 37 -7.46 -3.32 -0.27
N VAL A 38 -8.40 -3.38 -1.19
CA VAL A 38 -8.17 -4.02 -2.48
C VAL A 38 -7.60 -2.98 -3.45
N LEU A 39 -6.52 -3.33 -4.11
CA LEU A 39 -5.92 -2.46 -5.12
C LEU A 39 -6.82 -2.52 -6.35
N GLU A 40 -7.56 -1.45 -6.60
CA GLU A 40 -8.53 -1.42 -7.67
C GLU A 40 -7.91 -1.07 -9.00
N SER A 41 -6.94 -0.18 -8.98
CA SER A 41 -6.26 0.23 -10.21
C SER A 41 -4.92 0.85 -9.87
N TRP A 42 -4.07 0.89 -10.86
CA TRP A 42 -2.77 1.54 -10.73
C TRP A 42 -2.41 2.02 -12.14
N ARG A 43 -2.66 3.28 -12.41
CA ARG A 43 -2.37 3.82 -13.72
C ARG A 43 -2.04 5.30 -13.62
N ASP A 44 -1.26 5.76 -14.54
CA ASP A 44 -0.90 7.19 -14.62
C ASP A 44 -0.30 7.68 -13.30
N GLY A 45 0.45 6.82 -12.63
CA GLY A 45 1.11 7.21 -11.39
C GLY A 45 0.20 7.28 -10.18
N VAL A 46 -1.02 6.74 -10.28
CA VAL A 46 -1.98 6.78 -9.16
C VAL A 46 -2.50 5.38 -8.86
N LEU A 47 -2.42 4.99 -7.59
CA LEU A 47 -3.03 3.77 -7.11
C LEU A 47 -4.37 4.12 -6.49
N THR A 48 -5.38 3.29 -6.74
CA THR A 48 -6.66 3.44 -6.07
C THR A 48 -6.90 2.19 -5.23
N VAL A 49 -7.14 2.38 -3.95
CA VAL A 49 -7.35 1.29 -3.01
C VAL A 49 -8.76 1.41 -2.44
N ARG A 50 -9.54 0.32 -2.51
CA ARG A 50 -10.88 0.30 -1.95
C ARG A 50 -10.80 -0.29 -0.56
N LYS A 51 -11.14 0.52 0.43
CA LYS A 51 -11.10 0.09 1.81
C LYS A 51 -12.31 -0.77 2.14
N ARG A 52 -12.26 -1.39 3.30
CA ARG A 52 -13.33 -2.29 3.72
C ARG A 52 -14.71 -1.60 3.75
N ASP A 53 -14.75 -0.33 4.12
CA ASP A 53 -16.02 0.38 4.19
C ASP A 53 -16.51 0.84 2.81
N GLY A 54 -15.79 0.49 1.76
CA GLY A 54 -16.17 0.83 0.40
C GLY A 54 -15.59 2.13 -0.09
N SER A 55 -14.97 2.90 0.77
CA SER A 55 -14.39 4.17 0.33
C SER A 55 -13.11 3.92 -0.47
N LEU A 56 -12.79 4.86 -1.33
CA LEU A 56 -11.59 4.77 -2.16
C LEU A 56 -10.54 5.74 -1.68
N VAL A 57 -9.30 5.29 -1.71
CA VAL A 57 -8.16 6.14 -1.40
C VAL A 57 -7.29 6.18 -2.64
N GLU A 58 -6.95 7.39 -3.08
CA GLU A 58 -6.03 7.53 -4.20
C GLU A 58 -4.66 7.88 -3.65
N ILE A 59 -3.65 7.21 -4.14
CA ILE A 59 -2.29 7.36 -3.66
C ILE A 59 -1.39 7.66 -4.83
N ASP A 60 -0.69 8.80 -4.76
CA ASP A 60 0.31 9.09 -5.77
C ASP A 60 1.46 8.14 -5.59
N GLU A 61 1.84 7.47 -6.65
CA GLU A 61 2.90 6.49 -6.62
C GLU A 61 4.18 7.05 -6.00
N GLU A 62 4.47 8.31 -6.25
CA GLU A 62 5.68 8.94 -5.72
C GLU A 62 5.69 9.02 -4.21
N THR A 63 4.54 9.00 -3.57
CA THR A 63 4.47 9.11 -2.12
C THR A 63 4.51 7.75 -1.45
N LEU A 64 4.41 6.68 -2.22
CA LEU A 64 4.32 5.35 -1.64
C LEU A 64 5.67 4.97 -1.02
N ALA A 65 5.67 4.71 0.26
CA ALA A 65 6.88 4.38 1.00
C ALA A 65 7.00 2.88 1.23
N ALA A 66 5.89 2.19 1.40
CA ALA A 66 5.91 0.75 1.61
C ALA A 66 4.57 0.16 1.21
N ALA A 67 4.57 -1.06 0.74
CA ALA A 67 3.34 -1.74 0.37
C ALA A 67 3.62 -3.22 0.19
N LYS A 68 2.62 -4.04 0.51
CA LYS A 68 2.74 -5.47 0.25
C LYS A 68 1.36 -6.08 0.10
N VAL A 69 1.32 -7.23 -0.55
CA VAL A 69 0.10 -7.99 -0.72
C VAL A 69 -0.19 -8.72 0.59
N VAL A 70 -1.45 -8.73 0.98
CA VAL A 70 -1.91 -9.49 2.12
C VAL A 70 -2.46 -10.81 1.58
N PRO A 71 -1.86 -11.94 1.92
CA PRO A 71 -2.31 -13.21 1.35
C PRO A 71 -3.76 -13.52 1.76
N PRO A 72 -4.53 -14.13 0.88
CA PRO A 72 -5.89 -14.50 1.21
C PRO A 72 -5.89 -15.52 2.32
N GLY A 73 -6.89 -15.47 3.17
CA GLY A 73 -7.02 -16.45 4.23
C GLY A 73 -6.08 -16.26 5.39
N GLN A 74 -5.33 -15.16 5.40
CA GLN A 74 -4.42 -14.91 6.50
C GLN A 74 -5.20 -14.61 7.76
N PRO A 75 -4.92 -15.28 8.83
CA PRO A 75 -5.66 -15.02 10.06
C PRO A 75 -5.27 -13.67 10.58
N ARG A 76 -6.12 -13.14 11.34
CA ARG A 76 -5.92 -11.92 11.84
C ARG A 76 -5.68 -11.80 12.98
#